data_51489ec18a294547e35b4fda245b87df
#
_entry.id   51489ec18a294547e35b4fda245b87df
#
_cell.length_a   1.000
_cell.length_b   1.000
_cell.length_c   1.000
_cell.angle_alpha   90.00
_cell.angle_beta   90.00
_cell.angle_gamma   90.00
#
_symmetry.space_group_name_H-M   'P 1'
#
loop_
_entity.id
_entity.type
_entity.pdbx_description
1 polymer ?
#
loop_
_entity_poly.entity_id
_entity_poly.type
_entity_poly.pdbx_seq_one_letter_code
_entity_poly.pdbx_strand_id
1 'polypeptide(L)'
;MKPSLTGKKGEGPNGYLTRVIDSELDELMAALPAIVLEGAKGVGKTASAERRAATTHLLDVPAQLAVAQADPARLVAGTPPMLIDEWQRLPESWDLVRRAVDMDRSPGRFLLTGSASPSSSPTHSGAGRIVTVRVRPLTLAERGVEVPTVSLGELLTGRRPPIEGSTDVGLEVYANEILASGMPGLRGLTDRALRVALDGYLDRIIERDFPEMGHVVRNPAALRAWVTAYAANVSSTATYEAIRGAATAGHGDKPSRNAVQPYLDVLQRLWILEPVPPWLPTRNYVTRLGSAPKHQLVDPAFAARLLKVDIDALLERRPAAMTVPRHGVLIGALFESLVTLCVRVYAQASEGTVLHMRTRGPNEHEVDLIVERPDGRVLAMESKLARTVGDDDVRQLLWLRDRIGAALIDMVIVTTGPTAYRRKDGVAVVPLALLGA
;
A
#
# COMPACT_ATOMS: atom_id res chain seq x y z
N MET A 1 23.67 -26.98 25.68
CA MET A 1 23.44 -25.63 25.18
C MET A 1 22.04 -25.63 24.61
N LYS A 2 21.04 -25.11 25.35
CA LYS A 2 19.61 -25.08 24.91
C LYS A 2 19.42 -23.84 24.03
N PRO A 3 18.73 -23.92 22.88
CA PRO A 3 18.38 -22.75 22.13
C PRO A 3 17.29 -21.97 22.89
N SER A 4 17.52 -20.68 23.13
CA SER A 4 16.57 -19.78 23.73
C SER A 4 15.45 -19.49 22.73
N LEU A 5 14.28 -19.98 23.02
CA LEU A 5 13.03 -19.57 22.34
C LEU A 5 12.64 -18.17 22.88
N THR A 6 13.18 -17.12 22.29
CA THR A 6 12.59 -15.78 22.41
C THR A 6 11.46 -15.71 21.39
N GLY A 7 10.24 -15.97 21.83
CA GLY A 7 9.03 -15.73 21.03
C GLY A 7 8.99 -14.24 20.63
N LYS A 8 8.93 -13.96 19.32
CA LYS A 8 8.72 -12.59 18.81
C LYS A 8 7.37 -12.10 19.32
N LYS A 9 7.35 -11.00 20.05
CA LYS A 9 6.12 -10.32 20.45
C LYS A 9 5.34 -9.94 19.18
N GLY A 10 4.13 -10.47 19.01
CA GLY A 10 3.23 -10.17 17.88
C GLY A 10 2.78 -11.38 17.07
N GLU A 11 3.34 -12.58 17.29
CA GLU A 11 2.86 -13.79 16.64
C GLU A 11 1.60 -14.33 17.36
N GLY A 12 0.46 -14.30 16.65
CA GLY A 12 -0.74 -15.00 17.05
C GLY A 12 -0.59 -16.52 16.87
N PRO A 13 -1.59 -17.33 17.26
CA PRO A 13 -1.58 -18.77 17.00
C PRO A 13 -1.35 -19.02 15.50
N ASN A 14 -0.47 -19.98 15.17
CA ASN A 14 -0.07 -20.36 13.82
C ASN A 14 0.83 -19.36 13.06
N GLY A 15 1.60 -18.49 13.74
CA GLY A 15 2.53 -17.57 13.06
C GLY A 15 1.87 -16.37 12.38
N TYR A 16 0.59 -16.09 12.65
CA TYR A 16 -0.09 -14.92 12.14
C TYR A 16 0.44 -13.63 12.79
N LEU A 17 0.81 -12.67 11.97
CA LEU A 17 1.19 -11.33 12.43
C LEU A 17 -0.09 -10.49 12.58
N THR A 18 -0.34 -9.97 13.77
CA THR A 18 -1.49 -9.08 14.02
C THR A 18 -1.40 -7.86 13.11
N ARG A 19 -2.52 -7.55 12.44
CA ARG A 19 -2.61 -6.50 11.44
C ARG A 19 -3.35 -5.28 12.00
N VAL A 20 -2.99 -4.10 11.51
CA VAL A 20 -3.75 -2.86 11.80
C VAL A 20 -5.21 -3.02 11.33
N ILE A 21 -5.41 -3.65 10.18
CA ILE A 21 -6.74 -3.90 9.62
C ILE A 21 -7.61 -4.83 10.48
N ASP A 22 -7.05 -5.59 11.42
CA ASP A 22 -7.85 -6.53 12.24
C ASP A 22 -8.91 -5.80 13.05
N SER A 23 -8.57 -4.66 13.65
CA SER A 23 -9.53 -3.86 14.44
C SER A 23 -10.62 -3.26 13.55
N GLU A 24 -10.27 -2.77 12.36
CA GLU A 24 -11.22 -2.24 11.37
C GLU A 24 -12.21 -3.36 10.93
N LEU A 25 -11.68 -4.55 10.64
CA LEU A 25 -12.53 -5.69 10.25
C LEU A 25 -13.48 -6.12 11.36
N ASP A 26 -13.03 -6.16 12.61
CA ASP A 26 -13.86 -6.53 13.76
C ASP A 26 -15.00 -5.52 13.97
N GLU A 27 -14.69 -4.22 13.84
CA GLU A 27 -15.68 -3.15 13.91
C GLU A 27 -16.69 -3.23 12.76
N LEU A 28 -16.24 -3.34 11.53
CA LEU A 28 -17.09 -3.37 10.34
C LEU A 28 -17.96 -4.65 10.30
N MET A 29 -17.43 -5.79 10.70
CA MET A 29 -18.22 -7.03 10.79
C MET A 29 -19.32 -6.97 11.84
N ALA A 30 -19.17 -6.17 12.88
CA ALA A 30 -20.23 -5.95 13.85
C ALA A 30 -21.38 -5.07 13.30
N ALA A 31 -21.19 -4.38 12.17
CA ALA A 31 -22.14 -3.44 11.60
C ALA A 31 -22.63 -3.82 10.19
N LEU A 32 -21.82 -4.52 9.41
CA LEU A 32 -22.06 -4.77 7.98
C LEU A 32 -22.31 -6.27 7.70
N PRO A 33 -23.26 -6.62 6.80
CA PRO A 33 -23.58 -8.01 6.50
C PRO A 33 -22.52 -8.73 5.66
N ALA A 34 -21.81 -8.02 4.77
CA ALA A 34 -20.82 -8.61 3.88
C ALA A 34 -19.66 -7.65 3.61
N ILE A 35 -18.42 -8.18 3.70
CA ILE A 35 -17.19 -7.46 3.45
C ILE A 35 -16.36 -8.26 2.46
N VAL A 36 -15.82 -7.59 1.42
CA VAL A 36 -14.80 -8.16 0.53
C VAL A 36 -13.44 -7.55 0.83
N LEU A 37 -12.44 -8.42 1.05
CA LEU A 37 -11.05 -8.02 1.22
C LEU A 37 -10.34 -8.03 -0.13
N GLU A 38 -9.86 -6.88 -0.55
CA GLU A 38 -9.13 -6.72 -1.80
C GLU A 38 -7.68 -6.30 -1.56
N GLY A 39 -6.77 -6.74 -2.43
CA GLY A 39 -5.36 -6.43 -2.33
C GLY A 39 -4.49 -7.33 -3.17
N ALA A 40 -3.23 -6.97 -3.35
CA ALA A 40 -2.27 -7.76 -4.11
C ALA A 40 -2.21 -9.22 -3.64
N LYS A 41 -1.82 -10.14 -4.51
CA LYS A 41 -1.60 -11.54 -4.11
C LYS A 41 -0.57 -11.61 -2.99
N GLY A 42 -0.82 -12.45 -1.98
CA GLY A 42 0.13 -12.69 -0.89
C GLY A 42 0.17 -11.63 0.22
N VAL A 43 -0.73 -10.62 0.23
CA VAL A 43 -0.78 -9.61 1.32
C VAL A 43 -1.42 -10.11 2.62
N GLY A 44 -1.98 -11.34 2.63
CA GLY A 44 -2.57 -11.96 3.82
C GLY A 44 -4.08 -11.83 3.95
N LYS A 45 -4.83 -11.55 2.86
CA LYS A 45 -6.31 -11.46 2.87
C LYS A 45 -6.98 -12.69 3.46
N THR A 46 -6.67 -13.87 2.91
CA THR A 46 -7.22 -15.15 3.35
C THR A 46 -6.94 -15.40 4.83
N ALA A 47 -5.69 -15.21 5.27
CA ALA A 47 -5.31 -15.41 6.67
C ALA A 47 -6.07 -14.47 7.63
N SER A 48 -6.30 -13.20 7.24
CA SER A 48 -7.09 -12.25 8.05
C SER A 48 -8.57 -12.62 8.09
N ALA A 49 -9.12 -13.16 6.99
CA ALA A 49 -10.52 -13.57 6.91
C ALA A 49 -10.78 -14.89 7.65
N GLU A 50 -9.92 -15.90 7.49
CA GLU A 50 -10.05 -17.23 8.12
C GLU A 50 -10.13 -17.16 9.66
N ARG A 51 -9.41 -16.21 10.26
CA ARG A 51 -9.45 -16.02 11.73
C ARG A 51 -10.84 -15.71 12.27
N ARG A 52 -11.73 -15.23 11.41
CA ARG A 52 -13.09 -14.79 11.76
C ARG A 52 -14.16 -15.74 11.25
N ALA A 53 -13.83 -16.58 10.27
CA ALA A 53 -14.79 -17.43 9.60
C ALA A 53 -15.17 -18.66 10.44
N ALA A 54 -16.47 -18.94 10.52
CA ALA A 54 -16.99 -20.20 11.05
C ALA A 54 -17.20 -21.25 9.96
N THR A 55 -17.47 -20.80 8.72
CA THR A 55 -17.56 -21.64 7.52
C THR A 55 -16.63 -21.11 6.46
N THR A 56 -15.84 -21.97 5.80
CA THR A 56 -14.87 -21.57 4.78
C THR A 56 -15.09 -22.35 3.48
N HIS A 57 -15.12 -21.62 2.38
CA HIS A 57 -15.17 -22.13 1.01
C HIS A 57 -13.93 -21.65 0.24
N LEU A 58 -12.98 -22.57 -0.04
CA LEU A 58 -11.73 -22.28 -0.75
C LEU A 58 -11.92 -22.57 -2.24
N LEU A 59 -12.25 -21.57 -3.03
CA LEU A 59 -12.52 -21.77 -4.47
C LEU A 59 -11.24 -21.92 -5.30
N ASP A 60 -10.06 -21.77 -4.73
CA ASP A 60 -8.79 -22.12 -5.35
C ASP A 60 -8.52 -23.64 -5.31
N VAL A 61 -9.21 -24.38 -4.43
CA VAL A 61 -9.15 -25.85 -4.33
C VAL A 61 -10.10 -26.47 -5.35
N PRO A 62 -9.60 -27.22 -6.38
CA PRO A 62 -10.44 -27.71 -7.48
C PRO A 62 -11.65 -28.53 -7.04
N ALA A 63 -11.50 -29.37 -5.98
CA ALA A 63 -12.59 -30.17 -5.47
C ALA A 63 -13.71 -29.32 -4.83
N GLN A 64 -13.35 -28.26 -4.10
CA GLN A 64 -14.32 -27.35 -3.50
C GLN A 64 -15.00 -26.49 -4.58
N LEU A 65 -14.24 -26.04 -5.57
CA LEU A 65 -14.80 -25.31 -6.72
C LEU A 65 -15.82 -26.18 -7.48
N ALA A 66 -15.51 -27.45 -7.77
CA ALA A 66 -16.44 -28.36 -8.45
C ALA A 66 -17.73 -28.56 -7.65
N VAL A 67 -17.64 -28.70 -6.33
CA VAL A 67 -18.84 -28.78 -5.46
C VAL A 67 -19.64 -27.48 -5.50
N ALA A 68 -18.99 -26.33 -5.43
CA ALA A 68 -19.66 -25.02 -5.48
C ALA A 68 -20.30 -24.74 -6.85
N GLN A 69 -19.71 -25.23 -7.95
CA GLN A 69 -20.30 -25.17 -9.29
C GLN A 69 -21.53 -26.06 -9.43
N ALA A 70 -21.51 -27.26 -8.81
CA ALA A 70 -22.64 -28.19 -8.83
C ALA A 70 -23.82 -27.72 -7.97
N ASP A 71 -23.54 -27.09 -6.83
CA ASP A 71 -24.55 -26.56 -5.91
C ASP A 71 -24.07 -25.22 -5.32
N PRO A 72 -24.25 -24.10 -6.07
CA PRO A 72 -23.81 -22.78 -5.61
C PRO A 72 -24.52 -22.27 -4.35
N ALA A 73 -25.72 -22.79 -4.04
CA ALA A 73 -26.46 -22.38 -2.84
C ALA A 73 -25.72 -22.70 -1.54
N ARG A 74 -24.84 -23.69 -1.55
CA ARG A 74 -23.98 -24.05 -0.40
C ARG A 74 -23.08 -22.92 0.06
N LEU A 75 -22.67 -22.02 -0.84
CA LEU A 75 -21.79 -20.88 -0.50
C LEU A 75 -22.43 -19.90 0.48
N VAL A 76 -23.75 -19.91 0.56
CA VAL A 76 -24.53 -19.03 1.45
C VAL A 76 -25.32 -19.79 2.53
N ALA A 77 -25.13 -21.11 2.61
CA ALA A 77 -25.82 -22.01 3.54
C ALA A 77 -24.85 -22.59 4.57
N GLY A 78 -24.38 -21.78 5.50
CA GLY A 78 -23.44 -22.19 6.54
C GLY A 78 -23.61 -21.39 7.81
N THR A 79 -22.79 -21.70 8.81
CA THR A 79 -22.71 -20.90 10.03
C THR A 79 -21.91 -19.62 9.75
N PRO A 80 -22.48 -18.44 9.97
CA PRO A 80 -21.74 -17.17 9.81
C PRO A 80 -20.66 -17.00 10.90
N PRO A 81 -19.59 -16.26 10.62
CA PRO A 81 -19.22 -15.67 9.33
C PRO A 81 -18.79 -16.72 8.30
N MET A 82 -19.28 -16.58 7.06
CA MET A 82 -18.93 -17.47 5.94
C MET A 82 -17.86 -16.80 5.06
N LEU A 83 -16.72 -17.44 4.91
CA LEU A 83 -15.64 -17.00 4.02
C LEU A 83 -15.79 -17.67 2.65
N ILE A 84 -15.77 -16.86 1.59
CA ILE A 84 -15.64 -17.32 0.21
C ILE A 84 -14.29 -16.79 -0.30
N ASP A 85 -13.27 -17.65 -0.27
CA ASP A 85 -11.92 -17.30 -0.71
C ASP A 85 -11.76 -17.45 -2.21
N GLU A 86 -11.06 -16.48 -2.84
CA GLU A 86 -10.88 -16.36 -4.30
C GLU A 86 -12.23 -16.37 -5.06
N TRP A 87 -13.21 -15.60 -4.55
CA TRP A 87 -14.58 -15.54 -5.06
C TRP A 87 -14.68 -15.32 -6.58
N GLN A 88 -13.72 -14.63 -7.20
CA GLN A 88 -13.69 -14.38 -8.64
C GLN A 88 -13.53 -15.63 -9.50
N ARG A 89 -13.18 -16.79 -8.91
CA ARG A 89 -13.17 -18.09 -9.60
C ARG A 89 -14.57 -18.64 -9.87
N LEU A 90 -15.56 -18.16 -9.13
CA LEU A 90 -16.97 -18.40 -9.35
C LEU A 90 -17.73 -17.07 -9.21
N PRO A 91 -17.74 -16.21 -10.25
CA PRO A 91 -18.31 -14.86 -10.18
C PRO A 91 -19.77 -14.82 -9.73
N GLU A 92 -20.52 -15.89 -9.96
CA GLU A 92 -21.92 -16.07 -9.51
C GLU A 92 -22.04 -16.02 -7.98
N SER A 93 -20.98 -16.35 -7.23
CA SER A 93 -20.94 -16.27 -5.77
C SER A 93 -21.23 -14.86 -5.26
N TRP A 94 -20.81 -13.84 -5.99
CA TRP A 94 -21.09 -12.43 -5.68
C TRP A 94 -22.60 -12.13 -5.67
N ASP A 95 -23.30 -12.58 -6.73
CA ASP A 95 -24.74 -12.37 -6.82
C ASP A 95 -25.53 -13.21 -5.79
N LEU A 96 -25.02 -14.38 -5.42
CA LEU A 96 -25.60 -15.20 -4.33
C LEU A 96 -25.49 -14.48 -2.98
N VAL A 97 -24.29 -13.99 -2.64
CA VAL A 97 -24.07 -13.21 -1.41
C VAL A 97 -24.96 -11.97 -1.39
N ARG A 98 -24.98 -11.20 -2.50
CA ARG A 98 -25.85 -10.02 -2.62
C ARG A 98 -27.32 -10.35 -2.34
N ARG A 99 -27.87 -11.42 -2.94
CA ARG A 99 -29.24 -11.86 -2.70
C ARG A 99 -29.47 -12.32 -1.27
N ALA A 100 -28.51 -13.05 -0.69
CA ALA A 100 -28.59 -13.49 0.70
C ALA A 100 -28.61 -12.30 1.67
N VAL A 101 -27.86 -11.22 1.38
CA VAL A 101 -27.90 -9.97 2.12
C VAL A 101 -29.22 -9.22 1.96
N ASP A 102 -29.85 -9.26 0.76
CA ASP A 102 -31.18 -8.68 0.54
C ASP A 102 -32.27 -9.38 1.38
N MET A 103 -32.13 -10.70 1.60
CA MET A 103 -33.07 -11.49 2.40
C MET A 103 -32.85 -11.33 3.92
N ASP A 104 -31.58 -11.21 4.33
CA ASP A 104 -31.20 -11.07 5.74
C ASP A 104 -29.97 -10.16 5.86
N ARG A 105 -30.15 -8.98 6.46
CA ARG A 105 -29.14 -7.94 6.65
C ARG A 105 -28.41 -8.02 7.98
N SER A 106 -28.53 -9.14 8.69
CA SER A 106 -27.76 -9.33 9.94
C SER A 106 -26.27 -9.11 9.69
N PRO A 107 -25.55 -8.42 10.60
CA PRO A 107 -24.14 -8.14 10.43
C PRO A 107 -23.28 -9.41 10.54
N GLY A 108 -22.04 -9.35 10.02
CA GLY A 108 -21.03 -10.40 10.17
C GLY A 108 -21.30 -11.69 9.40
N ARG A 109 -22.12 -11.66 8.37
CA ARG A 109 -22.52 -12.90 7.67
C ARG A 109 -21.48 -13.40 6.67
N PHE A 110 -20.89 -12.51 5.88
CA PHE A 110 -20.03 -12.90 4.75
C PHE A 110 -18.72 -12.16 4.75
N LEU A 111 -17.65 -12.92 4.51
CA LEU A 111 -16.33 -12.44 4.13
C LEU A 111 -15.99 -13.00 2.75
N LEU A 112 -15.56 -12.15 1.85
CA LEU A 112 -15.06 -12.57 0.53
C LEU A 112 -13.59 -12.11 0.43
N THR A 113 -12.76 -12.91 -0.22
CA THR A 113 -11.39 -12.50 -0.55
C THR A 113 -11.17 -12.65 -2.04
N GLY A 114 -10.43 -11.71 -2.62
CA GLY A 114 -10.07 -11.72 -4.03
C GLY A 114 -8.79 -10.95 -4.31
N SER A 115 -7.97 -11.47 -5.20
CA SER A 115 -6.66 -10.87 -5.55
C SER A 115 -6.75 -9.93 -6.74
N ALA A 116 -7.84 -9.96 -7.48
CA ALA A 116 -8.11 -9.09 -8.63
C ALA A 116 -9.61 -8.97 -8.83
N SER A 117 -10.07 -7.85 -9.36
CA SER A 117 -11.44 -7.75 -9.86
C SER A 117 -11.58 -8.69 -11.06
N PRO A 118 -12.66 -9.50 -11.15
CA PRO A 118 -12.82 -10.45 -12.25
C PRO A 118 -12.83 -9.75 -13.61
N SER A 119 -12.35 -10.47 -14.64
CA SER A 119 -12.42 -10.00 -16.04
C SER A 119 -13.85 -9.87 -16.55
N SER A 120 -14.77 -10.72 -16.06
CA SER A 120 -16.21 -10.60 -16.25
C SER A 120 -16.81 -9.92 -15.01
N SER A 121 -17.37 -8.73 -15.20
CA SER A 121 -18.08 -8.06 -14.10
C SER A 121 -19.23 -8.92 -13.59
N PRO A 122 -19.46 -8.99 -12.27
CA PRO A 122 -20.70 -9.54 -11.73
C PRO A 122 -21.90 -8.86 -12.38
N THR A 123 -23.02 -9.58 -12.49
CA THR A 123 -24.26 -9.05 -13.10
C THR A 123 -24.74 -7.79 -12.36
N HIS A 124 -24.42 -7.68 -11.07
CA HIS A 124 -24.76 -6.52 -10.22
C HIS A 124 -23.57 -6.01 -9.43
N SER A 125 -23.49 -4.71 -9.22
CA SER A 125 -22.36 -4.05 -8.53
C SER A 125 -22.20 -4.37 -7.04
N GLY A 126 -23.21 -4.95 -6.39
CA GLY A 126 -23.22 -5.17 -4.94
C GLY A 126 -23.35 -3.90 -4.08
N ALA A 127 -23.54 -2.73 -4.70
CA ALA A 127 -23.63 -1.45 -4.01
C ALA A 127 -24.65 -1.47 -2.86
N GLY A 128 -24.24 -1.03 -1.68
CA GLY A 128 -25.04 -1.00 -0.45
C GLY A 128 -25.28 -2.38 0.20
N ARG A 129 -24.65 -3.46 -0.27
CA ARG A 129 -24.73 -4.82 0.27
C ARG A 129 -23.38 -5.39 0.65
N ILE A 130 -22.37 -5.18 -0.20
CA ILE A 130 -21.01 -5.69 -0.01
C ILE A 130 -20.09 -4.49 0.02
N VAL A 131 -19.29 -4.38 1.08
CA VAL A 131 -18.34 -3.29 1.28
C VAL A 131 -16.93 -3.79 1.05
N THR A 132 -16.13 -3.01 0.32
CA THR A 132 -14.73 -3.34 0.03
C THR A 132 -13.82 -2.77 1.10
N VAL A 133 -12.93 -3.61 1.63
CA VAL A 133 -11.86 -3.23 2.56
C VAL A 133 -10.52 -3.58 1.95
N ARG A 134 -9.60 -2.63 1.97
CA ARG A 134 -8.28 -2.75 1.33
C ARG A 134 -7.26 -3.36 2.27
N VAL A 135 -6.61 -4.45 1.86
CA VAL A 135 -5.46 -5.07 2.56
C VAL A 135 -4.17 -4.73 1.81
N ARG A 136 -3.20 -4.15 2.52
CA ARG A 136 -1.88 -3.76 1.99
C ARG A 136 -0.76 -4.61 2.58
N PRO A 137 0.47 -4.56 2.03
CA PRO A 137 1.63 -5.17 2.68
C PRO A 137 1.83 -4.67 4.12
N LEU A 138 2.56 -5.43 4.92
CA LEU A 138 2.84 -5.12 6.33
C LEU A 138 3.56 -3.77 6.47
N THR A 139 3.08 -2.94 7.38
CA THR A 139 3.76 -1.72 7.86
C THR A 139 4.96 -2.07 8.75
N LEU A 140 5.81 -1.11 9.06
CA LEU A 140 6.93 -1.35 10.00
C LEU A 140 6.45 -1.78 11.39
N ALA A 141 5.37 -1.20 11.89
CA ALA A 141 4.76 -1.60 13.16
C ALA A 141 4.28 -3.07 13.12
N GLU A 142 3.60 -3.48 12.05
CA GLU A 142 3.14 -4.86 11.87
C GLU A 142 4.30 -5.86 11.69
N ARG A 143 5.45 -5.40 11.17
CA ARG A 143 6.69 -6.20 11.07
C ARG A 143 7.40 -6.35 12.41
N GLY A 144 6.99 -5.60 13.44
CA GLY A 144 7.63 -5.62 14.76
C GLY A 144 9.04 -5.03 14.76
N VAL A 145 9.33 -4.09 13.87
CA VAL A 145 10.64 -3.41 13.79
C VAL A 145 10.88 -2.58 15.05
N GLU A 146 9.84 -1.87 15.51
CA GLU A 146 9.82 -1.08 16.73
C GLU A 146 8.39 -0.99 17.26
N VAL A 147 8.23 -0.62 18.53
CA VAL A 147 6.93 -0.33 19.14
C VAL A 147 6.59 1.14 18.91
N PRO A 148 5.53 1.46 18.16
CA PRO A 148 5.14 2.84 17.92
C PRO A 148 4.80 3.59 19.23
N THR A 149 5.23 4.85 19.31
CA THR A 149 4.90 5.77 20.40
C THR A 149 4.05 6.95 19.94
N VAL A 150 3.90 7.13 18.63
CA VAL A 150 3.11 8.20 18.00
C VAL A 150 2.03 7.57 17.13
N SER A 151 0.76 7.87 17.42
CA SER A 151 -0.38 7.38 16.66
C SER A 151 -0.80 8.40 15.59
N LEU A 152 -0.92 7.94 14.34
CA LEU A 152 -1.50 8.75 13.25
C LEU A 152 -2.95 9.12 13.56
N GLY A 153 -3.73 8.19 14.14
CA GLY A 153 -5.10 8.43 14.55
C GLY A 153 -5.21 9.58 15.56
N GLU A 154 -4.32 9.61 16.57
CA GLU A 154 -4.29 10.72 17.53
C GLU A 154 -3.89 12.06 16.88
N LEU A 155 -2.91 12.06 15.97
CA LEU A 155 -2.54 13.25 15.20
C LEU A 155 -3.73 13.80 14.40
N LEU A 156 -4.54 12.91 13.82
CA LEU A 156 -5.74 13.25 13.06
C LEU A 156 -6.86 13.82 13.95
N THR A 157 -6.84 13.65 15.27
CA THR A 157 -7.84 14.29 16.15
C THR A 157 -7.77 15.81 16.16
N GLY A 158 -6.61 16.39 15.86
CA GLY A 158 -6.32 17.82 15.94
C GLY A 158 -6.05 18.32 17.37
N ARG A 159 -5.92 17.43 18.34
CA ARG A 159 -5.60 17.78 19.74
C ARG A 159 -4.13 18.07 19.97
N ARG A 160 -3.29 17.87 18.94
CA ARG A 160 -1.83 18.03 18.99
C ARG A 160 -1.20 17.30 20.19
N PRO A 161 -1.26 15.97 20.24
CA PRO A 161 -0.74 15.20 21.34
C PRO A 161 0.76 15.49 21.55
N PRO A 162 1.31 15.24 22.76
CA PRO A 162 2.74 15.21 22.98
C PRO A 162 3.41 14.24 22.00
N ILE A 163 4.56 14.65 21.47
CA ILE A 163 5.35 13.82 20.55
C ILE A 163 6.62 13.45 21.29
N GLU A 164 6.74 12.19 21.68
CA GLU A 164 7.84 11.68 22.49
C GLU A 164 8.22 10.27 22.07
N GLY A 165 9.45 9.90 22.31
CA GLY A 165 9.98 8.57 22.04
C GLY A 165 11.37 8.63 21.44
N SER A 166 12.06 7.50 21.52
CA SER A 166 13.38 7.31 20.93
C SER A 166 13.49 5.89 20.37
N THR A 167 14.29 5.73 19.34
CA THR A 167 14.56 4.44 18.69
C THR A 167 16.00 4.37 18.22
N ASP A 168 16.55 3.16 18.18
CA ASP A 168 17.85 2.86 17.57
C ASP A 168 17.73 2.47 16.08
N VAL A 169 16.52 2.50 15.52
CA VAL A 169 16.26 2.19 14.11
C VAL A 169 16.85 3.29 13.23
N GLY A 170 17.99 3.01 12.61
CA GLY A 170 18.68 3.92 11.72
C GLY A 170 18.44 3.63 10.23
N LEU A 171 19.07 4.43 9.37
CA LEU A 171 18.93 4.36 7.90
C LEU A 171 19.18 2.96 7.33
N GLU A 172 20.15 2.23 7.87
CA GLU A 172 20.46 0.86 7.42
C GLU A 172 19.30 -0.11 7.66
N VAL A 173 18.63 0.00 8.82
CA VAL A 173 17.45 -0.83 9.12
C VAL A 173 16.32 -0.49 8.16
N TYR A 174 16.04 0.80 7.89
CA TYR A 174 15.04 1.19 6.91
C TYR A 174 15.37 0.69 5.49
N ALA A 175 16.64 0.77 5.07
CA ALA A 175 17.07 0.25 3.78
C ALA A 175 16.86 -1.27 3.68
N ASN A 176 17.19 -2.01 4.74
CA ASN A 176 16.92 -3.46 4.81
C ASN A 176 15.42 -3.75 4.77
N GLU A 177 14.58 -3.01 5.50
CA GLU A 177 13.13 -3.19 5.49
C GLU A 177 12.47 -2.84 4.15
N ILE A 178 13.00 -1.87 3.40
CA ILE A 178 12.63 -1.58 2.03
C ILE A 178 12.87 -2.81 1.14
N LEU A 179 14.05 -3.43 1.26
CA LEU A 179 14.44 -4.59 0.44
C LEU A 179 13.72 -5.89 0.85
N ALA A 180 13.39 -6.03 2.14
CA ALA A 180 12.82 -7.25 2.72
C ALA A 180 11.33 -7.47 2.37
N SER A 181 10.67 -6.50 1.76
CA SER A 181 9.23 -6.53 1.45
C SER A 181 8.30 -6.55 2.68
N GLY A 182 7.08 -6.04 2.48
CA GLY A 182 5.97 -6.15 3.42
C GLY A 182 5.03 -7.31 3.14
N MET A 183 5.31 -8.14 2.14
CA MET A 183 4.52 -9.34 1.86
C MET A 183 4.73 -10.39 2.95
N PRO A 184 3.69 -10.83 3.70
CA PRO A 184 3.85 -11.76 4.83
C PRO A 184 4.61 -13.05 4.45
N GLY A 185 4.29 -13.63 3.30
CA GLY A 185 4.93 -14.86 2.83
C GLY A 185 6.39 -14.73 2.41
N LEU A 186 6.91 -13.49 2.29
CA LEU A 186 8.32 -13.23 1.98
C LEU A 186 9.14 -12.91 3.23
N ARG A 187 8.48 -12.63 4.36
CA ARG A 187 9.16 -12.35 5.63
C ARG A 187 9.91 -13.58 6.11
N GLY A 188 11.13 -13.38 6.55
CA GLY A 188 12.02 -14.48 6.97
C GLY A 188 12.86 -15.10 5.85
N LEU A 189 12.57 -14.77 4.57
CA LEU A 189 13.49 -15.08 3.48
C LEU A 189 14.65 -14.08 3.47
N THR A 190 15.83 -14.54 3.18
CA THR A 190 17.04 -13.71 3.14
C THR A 190 17.77 -13.85 1.82
N ASP A 191 18.58 -12.87 1.49
CA ASP A 191 19.55 -12.89 0.39
C ASP A 191 18.99 -13.39 -0.95
N ARG A 192 19.57 -14.48 -1.44
CA ARG A 192 19.22 -15.07 -2.73
C ARG A 192 17.78 -15.59 -2.77
N ALA A 193 17.31 -16.19 -1.68
CA ALA A 193 15.95 -16.75 -1.64
C ALA A 193 14.90 -15.65 -1.79
N LEU A 194 15.06 -14.53 -1.10
CA LEU A 194 14.18 -13.38 -1.20
C LEU A 194 14.19 -12.79 -2.63
N ARG A 195 15.40 -12.61 -3.21
CA ARG A 195 15.51 -12.08 -4.58
C ARG A 195 14.82 -12.97 -5.61
N VAL A 196 15.01 -14.29 -5.52
CA VAL A 196 14.35 -15.26 -6.41
C VAL A 196 12.83 -15.25 -6.22
N ALA A 197 12.35 -15.15 -4.97
CA ALA A 197 10.92 -15.08 -4.68
C ALA A 197 10.28 -13.78 -5.24
N LEU A 198 10.95 -12.64 -5.10
CA LEU A 198 10.50 -11.36 -5.66
C LEU A 198 10.51 -11.38 -7.20
N ASP A 199 11.57 -11.93 -7.83
CA ASP A 199 11.62 -12.11 -9.29
C ASP A 199 10.45 -12.97 -9.77
N GLY A 200 10.26 -14.14 -9.14
CA GLY A 200 9.17 -15.05 -9.48
C GLY A 200 7.79 -14.43 -9.27
N TYR A 201 7.62 -13.55 -8.29
CA TYR A 201 6.38 -12.80 -8.09
C TYR A 201 6.11 -11.83 -9.25
N LEU A 202 7.12 -11.02 -9.61
CA LEU A 202 7.03 -10.05 -10.70
C LEU A 202 6.85 -10.72 -12.07
N ASP A 203 7.55 -11.83 -12.31
CA ASP A 203 7.41 -12.63 -13.54
C ASP A 203 5.98 -13.17 -13.70
N ARG A 204 5.39 -13.70 -12.63
CA ARG A 204 4.01 -14.22 -12.65
C ARG A 204 2.98 -13.14 -12.95
N ILE A 205 3.16 -11.92 -12.45
CA ILE A 205 2.29 -10.79 -12.80
C ILE A 205 2.29 -10.57 -14.30
N ILE A 206 3.48 -10.53 -14.93
CA ILE A 206 3.66 -10.22 -16.35
C ILE A 206 3.17 -11.38 -17.24
N GLU A 207 3.53 -12.62 -16.88
CA GLU A 207 3.38 -13.78 -17.75
C GLU A 207 2.02 -14.48 -17.57
N ARG A 208 1.41 -14.37 -16.39
CA ARG A 208 0.19 -15.09 -16.05
C ARG A 208 -0.97 -14.18 -15.69
N ASP A 209 -0.78 -13.27 -14.72
CA ASP A 209 -1.90 -12.49 -14.19
C ASP A 209 -2.47 -11.51 -15.23
N PHE A 210 -1.63 -10.94 -16.08
CA PHE A 210 -2.07 -10.12 -17.20
C PHE A 210 -2.98 -10.86 -18.20
N PRO A 211 -2.61 -12.03 -18.73
CA PRO A 211 -3.50 -12.85 -19.55
C PRO A 211 -4.79 -13.26 -18.83
N GLU A 212 -4.74 -13.63 -17.56
CA GLU A 212 -5.92 -13.98 -16.76
C GLU A 212 -6.90 -12.80 -16.64
N MET A 213 -6.41 -11.55 -16.72
CA MET A 213 -7.25 -10.34 -16.76
C MET A 213 -7.81 -10.02 -18.15
N GLY A 214 -7.67 -10.92 -19.13
CA GLY A 214 -8.18 -10.76 -20.48
C GLY A 214 -7.31 -9.90 -21.40
N HIS A 215 -6.08 -9.57 -20.99
CA HIS A 215 -5.15 -8.76 -21.78
C HIS A 215 -3.99 -9.59 -22.31
N VAL A 216 -3.96 -9.83 -23.60
CA VAL A 216 -2.83 -10.54 -24.24
C VAL A 216 -1.60 -9.63 -24.28
N VAL A 217 -0.57 -10.00 -23.54
CA VAL A 217 0.72 -9.31 -23.57
C VAL A 217 1.51 -9.80 -24.79
N ARG A 218 1.49 -9.06 -25.89
CA ARG A 218 2.23 -9.41 -27.13
C ARG A 218 3.75 -9.32 -26.95
N ASN A 219 4.22 -8.44 -26.07
CA ASN A 219 5.63 -8.24 -25.78
C ASN A 219 5.86 -8.13 -24.26
N PRO A 220 6.09 -9.27 -23.54
CA PRO A 220 6.36 -9.25 -22.10
C PRO A 220 7.59 -8.43 -21.71
N ALA A 221 8.61 -8.39 -22.60
CA ALA A 221 9.82 -7.60 -22.35
C ALA A 221 9.53 -6.08 -22.34
N ALA A 222 8.66 -5.61 -23.24
CA ALA A 222 8.24 -4.21 -23.26
C ALA A 222 7.40 -3.84 -22.01
N LEU A 223 6.52 -4.73 -21.55
CA LEU A 223 5.79 -4.53 -20.30
C LEU A 223 6.75 -4.47 -19.11
N ARG A 224 7.72 -5.40 -19.02
CA ARG A 224 8.74 -5.39 -17.96
C ARG A 224 9.57 -4.10 -17.98
N ALA A 225 10.02 -3.67 -19.15
CA ALA A 225 10.77 -2.40 -19.31
C ALA A 225 9.92 -1.21 -18.85
N TRP A 226 8.62 -1.20 -19.16
CA TRP A 226 7.72 -0.14 -18.73
C TRP A 226 7.52 -0.15 -17.20
N VAL A 227 7.29 -1.32 -16.58
CA VAL A 227 7.16 -1.43 -15.11
C VAL A 227 8.47 -1.02 -14.42
N THR A 228 9.63 -1.35 -15.00
CA THR A 228 10.94 -0.92 -14.50
C THR A 228 11.11 0.60 -14.59
N ALA A 229 10.69 1.22 -15.70
CA ALA A 229 10.69 2.68 -15.85
C ALA A 229 9.71 3.35 -14.87
N TYR A 230 8.56 2.72 -14.60
CA TYR A 230 7.63 3.19 -13.55
C TYR A 230 8.28 3.11 -12.17
N ALA A 231 8.96 2.02 -11.84
CA ALA A 231 9.69 1.85 -10.58
C ALA A 231 10.81 2.89 -10.39
N ALA A 232 11.49 3.30 -11.47
CA ALA A 232 12.48 4.38 -11.43
C ALA A 232 11.88 5.77 -11.17
N ASN A 233 10.56 5.91 -11.32
CA ASN A 233 9.80 7.13 -11.06
C ASN A 233 8.90 7.04 -9.81
N VAL A 234 9.15 6.08 -8.92
CA VAL A 234 8.43 5.97 -7.64
C VAL A 234 8.60 7.26 -6.84
N SER A 235 7.55 7.66 -6.11
CA SER A 235 7.48 8.91 -5.34
C SER A 235 7.66 10.19 -6.19
N SER A 236 7.36 10.12 -7.49
CA SER A 236 7.40 11.28 -8.39
C SER A 236 6.06 11.50 -9.10
N THR A 237 5.88 12.70 -9.66
CA THR A 237 4.72 13.07 -10.50
C THR A 237 5.09 13.12 -11.98
N ALA A 238 6.06 12.31 -12.41
CA ALA A 238 6.47 12.20 -13.81
C ALA A 238 5.28 11.89 -14.72
N THR A 239 5.24 12.42 -15.93
CA THR A 239 4.18 12.08 -16.87
C THR A 239 4.33 10.65 -17.37
N TYR A 240 3.21 9.97 -17.66
CA TYR A 240 3.24 8.62 -18.24
C TYR A 240 3.99 8.60 -19.59
N GLU A 241 4.03 9.73 -20.31
CA GLU A 241 4.83 9.86 -21.54
C GLU A 241 6.34 9.86 -21.23
N ALA A 242 6.77 10.51 -20.15
CA ALA A 242 8.17 10.46 -19.69
C ALA A 242 8.56 9.03 -19.27
N ILE A 243 7.71 8.35 -18.50
CA ILE A 243 7.91 6.94 -18.12
C ILE A 243 7.99 6.05 -19.36
N ARG A 244 7.10 6.25 -20.33
CA ARG A 244 7.11 5.54 -21.61
C ARG A 244 8.39 5.79 -22.40
N GLY A 245 8.88 7.02 -22.38
CA GLY A 245 10.17 7.39 -22.99
C GLY A 245 11.35 6.68 -22.33
N ALA A 246 11.39 6.62 -21.00
CA ALA A 246 12.41 5.93 -20.23
C ALA A 246 12.42 4.41 -20.46
N ALA A 247 11.26 3.80 -20.69
CA ALA A 247 11.15 2.37 -20.98
C ALA A 247 11.85 1.91 -22.27
N THR A 248 12.27 2.84 -23.12
CA THR A 248 12.88 2.56 -24.43
C THR A 248 14.37 2.85 -24.51
N ALA A 249 14.98 3.34 -23.45
CA ALA A 249 16.42 3.61 -23.43
C ALA A 249 17.20 2.29 -23.62
N GLY A 250 17.65 2.04 -24.85
CA GLY A 250 18.50 0.89 -25.22
C GLY A 250 17.82 -0.28 -25.95
N HIS A 251 16.51 -0.30 -26.14
CA HIS A 251 15.80 -1.35 -26.89
C HIS A 251 14.80 -0.73 -27.89
N GLY A 252 14.88 -1.13 -29.15
CA GLY A 252 14.28 -0.48 -30.32
C GLY A 252 12.76 -0.30 -30.38
N ASP A 253 11.96 -0.90 -29.49
CA ASP A 253 10.50 -0.84 -29.56
C ASP A 253 9.89 -0.11 -28.36
N LYS A 254 9.61 1.17 -28.56
CA LYS A 254 8.85 1.99 -27.64
C LYS A 254 7.42 1.44 -27.48
N PRO A 255 6.94 1.13 -26.25
CA PRO A 255 5.54 0.75 -26.08
C PRO A 255 4.63 1.79 -26.74
N SER A 256 3.65 1.34 -27.53
CA SER A 256 2.70 2.28 -28.13
C SER A 256 1.91 3.01 -27.05
N ARG A 257 1.40 4.20 -27.32
CA ARG A 257 0.51 4.92 -26.39
C ARG A 257 -0.69 4.07 -25.99
N ASN A 258 -1.24 3.33 -26.94
CA ASN A 258 -2.39 2.45 -26.73
C ASN A 258 -2.06 1.22 -25.85
N ALA A 259 -0.78 0.86 -25.66
CA ALA A 259 -0.39 -0.24 -24.77
C ALA A 259 -0.24 0.23 -23.31
N VAL A 260 0.06 1.50 -23.07
CA VAL A 260 0.32 2.02 -21.71
C VAL A 260 -0.95 2.04 -20.86
N GLN A 261 -2.10 2.43 -21.43
CA GLN A 261 -3.35 2.47 -20.68
C GLN A 261 -3.76 1.08 -20.17
N PRO A 262 -3.78 0.00 -20.98
CA PRO A 262 -3.96 -1.36 -20.50
C PRO A 262 -2.96 -1.79 -19.43
N TYR A 263 -1.69 -1.36 -19.52
CA TYR A 263 -0.71 -1.67 -18.48
C TYR A 263 -1.09 -1.06 -17.13
N LEU A 264 -1.48 0.21 -17.14
CA LEU A 264 -1.94 0.91 -15.94
C LEU A 264 -3.18 0.25 -15.36
N ASP A 265 -4.21 0.03 -16.18
CA ASP A 265 -5.50 -0.50 -15.74
C ASP A 265 -5.34 -1.90 -15.11
N VAL A 266 -4.57 -2.78 -15.75
CA VAL A 266 -4.35 -4.14 -15.23
C VAL A 266 -3.52 -4.12 -13.95
N LEU A 267 -2.40 -3.37 -13.93
CA LEU A 267 -1.53 -3.33 -12.74
C LEU A 267 -2.22 -2.66 -11.54
N GLN A 268 -3.09 -1.68 -11.76
CA GLN A 268 -3.92 -1.11 -10.70
C GLN A 268 -4.98 -2.10 -10.21
N ARG A 269 -5.65 -2.83 -11.11
CA ARG A 269 -6.63 -3.88 -10.75
C ARG A 269 -6.00 -5.07 -10.02
N LEU A 270 -4.73 -5.38 -10.32
CA LEU A 270 -3.92 -6.36 -9.59
C LEU A 270 -3.34 -5.80 -8.29
N TRP A 271 -3.58 -4.54 -8.01
CA TRP A 271 -3.08 -3.84 -6.84
C TRP A 271 -1.55 -3.78 -6.76
N ILE A 272 -0.87 -3.75 -7.89
CA ILE A 272 0.58 -3.59 -7.98
C ILE A 272 0.96 -2.11 -8.04
N LEU A 273 0.18 -1.33 -8.80
CA LEU A 273 0.29 0.12 -8.80
C LEU A 273 -0.80 0.72 -7.91
N GLU A 274 -0.38 1.59 -7.02
CA GLU A 274 -1.28 2.33 -6.14
C GLU A 274 -0.83 3.80 -6.07
N PRO A 275 -1.05 4.59 -7.15
CA PRO A 275 -0.64 5.99 -7.18
C PRO A 275 -1.37 6.81 -6.09
N VAL A 276 -0.70 7.84 -5.56
CA VAL A 276 -1.29 8.78 -4.59
C VAL A 276 -2.01 9.88 -5.37
N PRO A 277 -3.34 10.04 -5.19
CA PRO A 277 -4.08 11.10 -5.87
C PRO A 277 -3.64 12.50 -5.43
N PRO A 278 -3.81 13.53 -6.28
CA PRO A 278 -3.48 14.89 -5.92
C PRO A 278 -4.51 15.51 -4.97
N TRP A 279 -4.02 16.35 -4.06
CA TRP A 279 -4.78 17.28 -3.26
C TRP A 279 -4.33 18.71 -3.57
N LEU A 280 -5.25 19.66 -3.64
CA LEU A 280 -4.92 21.08 -3.80
C LEU A 280 -5.72 21.91 -2.81
N PRO A 281 -5.15 22.99 -2.27
CA PRO A 281 -5.83 23.90 -1.34
C PRO A 281 -6.83 24.78 -2.10
N THR A 282 -7.79 24.17 -2.80
CA THR A 282 -8.81 24.83 -3.59
C THR A 282 -10.14 24.11 -3.45
N ARG A 283 -11.24 24.89 -3.49
CA ARG A 283 -12.60 24.35 -3.58
C ARG A 283 -13.00 23.95 -5.00
N ASN A 284 -12.14 24.22 -5.99
CA ASN A 284 -12.40 23.81 -7.37
C ASN A 284 -11.98 22.35 -7.59
N TYR A 285 -12.94 21.46 -7.54
CA TYR A 285 -12.74 20.02 -7.76
C TYR A 285 -12.17 19.69 -9.14
N VAL A 286 -12.52 20.44 -10.19
CA VAL A 286 -12.00 20.21 -11.56
C VAL A 286 -10.49 20.45 -11.60
N THR A 287 -9.99 21.46 -10.89
CA THR A 287 -8.55 21.73 -10.81
C THR A 287 -7.82 20.61 -10.09
N ARG A 288 -8.42 20.03 -9.04
CA ARG A 288 -7.85 18.84 -8.35
C ARG A 288 -7.72 17.65 -9.27
N LEU A 289 -8.76 17.34 -10.06
CA LEU A 289 -8.79 16.23 -11.00
C LEU A 289 -7.79 16.35 -12.15
N GLY A 290 -7.37 17.56 -12.51
CA GLY A 290 -6.41 17.82 -13.59
C GLY A 290 -4.92 17.68 -13.20
N SER A 291 -4.62 17.36 -11.95
CA SER A 291 -3.23 17.21 -11.48
C SER A 291 -2.76 15.75 -11.59
N ALA A 292 -1.44 15.57 -11.86
CA ALA A 292 -0.86 14.24 -11.96
C ALA A 292 -0.80 13.56 -10.59
N PRO A 293 -1.07 12.24 -10.49
CA PRO A 293 -0.84 11.49 -9.27
C PRO A 293 0.65 11.30 -9.01
N LYS A 294 1.04 11.07 -7.75
CA LYS A 294 2.39 10.66 -7.39
C LYS A 294 2.49 9.13 -7.52
N HIS A 295 3.47 8.65 -8.29
CA HIS A 295 3.59 7.23 -8.61
C HIS A 295 4.04 6.41 -7.40
N GLN A 296 3.34 5.29 -7.15
CA GLN A 296 3.71 4.34 -6.10
C GLN A 296 3.45 2.90 -6.57
N LEU A 297 4.36 2.01 -6.20
CA LEU A 297 4.11 0.57 -6.16
C LEU A 297 3.53 0.20 -4.80
N VAL A 298 2.80 -0.89 -4.73
CA VAL A 298 2.17 -1.36 -3.49
C VAL A 298 3.19 -1.69 -2.41
N ASP A 299 4.40 -2.08 -2.82
CA ASP A 299 5.52 -2.43 -1.93
C ASP A 299 6.82 -1.84 -2.49
N PRO A 300 7.59 -1.07 -1.70
CA PRO A 300 8.87 -0.50 -2.15
C PRO A 300 9.90 -1.55 -2.58
N ALA A 301 9.83 -2.78 -2.05
CA ALA A 301 10.71 -3.87 -2.46
C ALA A 301 10.56 -4.23 -3.94
N PHE A 302 9.36 -4.06 -4.52
CA PHE A 302 9.16 -4.30 -5.95
C PHE A 302 9.93 -3.29 -6.80
N ALA A 303 9.93 -2.01 -6.39
CA ALA A 303 10.72 -0.99 -7.07
C ALA A 303 12.22 -1.30 -6.98
N ALA A 304 12.72 -1.57 -5.78
CA ALA A 304 14.12 -1.92 -5.56
C ALA A 304 14.53 -3.14 -6.38
N ARG A 305 13.67 -4.18 -6.46
CA ARG A 305 13.97 -5.40 -7.20
C ARG A 305 13.95 -5.20 -8.72
N LEU A 306 12.99 -4.46 -9.25
CA LEU A 306 12.93 -4.10 -10.68
C LEU A 306 14.15 -3.31 -11.12
N LEU A 307 14.65 -2.42 -10.25
CA LEU A 307 15.85 -1.62 -10.47
C LEU A 307 17.15 -2.38 -10.16
N LYS A 308 17.06 -3.62 -9.65
CA LYS A 308 18.20 -4.49 -9.30
C LYS A 308 19.16 -3.86 -8.28
N VAL A 309 18.66 -3.04 -7.37
CA VAL A 309 19.47 -2.43 -6.30
C VAL A 309 19.54 -3.34 -5.08
N ASP A 310 20.69 -3.37 -4.46
CA ASP A 310 20.98 -4.06 -3.20
C ASP A 310 21.29 -3.04 -2.09
N ILE A 311 21.56 -3.51 -0.88
CA ILE A 311 21.83 -2.68 0.28
C ILE A 311 23.07 -1.80 0.09
N ASP A 312 24.13 -2.34 -0.52
CA ASP A 312 25.37 -1.60 -0.75
C ASP A 312 25.18 -0.48 -1.76
N ALA A 313 24.36 -0.73 -2.80
CA ALA A 313 23.99 0.30 -3.78
C ALA A 313 23.14 1.39 -3.14
N LEU A 314 22.13 1.03 -2.32
CA LEU A 314 21.27 2.00 -1.64
C LEU A 314 22.04 2.88 -0.66
N LEU A 315 23.01 2.31 0.09
CA LEU A 315 23.80 3.03 1.09
C LEU A 315 25.11 3.60 0.56
N GLU A 316 25.32 3.56 -0.78
CA GLU A 316 26.53 4.07 -1.47
C GLU A 316 27.84 3.51 -0.90
N ARG A 317 27.84 2.26 -0.44
CA ARG A 317 28.99 1.59 0.17
C ARG A 317 30.03 1.13 -0.85
N ARG A 318 29.64 1.01 -2.14
CA ARG A 318 30.56 0.64 -3.23
C ARG A 318 31.02 1.89 -3.98
N PRO A 319 32.35 2.04 -4.26
CA PRO A 319 32.79 3.08 -5.18
C PRO A 319 32.10 2.88 -6.53
N ALA A 320 31.51 3.94 -7.06
CA ALA A 320 30.88 3.89 -8.38
C ALA A 320 31.94 3.54 -9.42
N ALA A 321 31.91 2.33 -9.96
CA ALA A 321 32.76 1.89 -11.07
C ALA A 321 32.41 2.60 -12.40
N MET A 322 31.31 3.34 -12.43
CA MET A 322 30.81 4.15 -13.55
C MET A 322 30.21 5.45 -12.99
N THR A 323 30.21 6.51 -13.78
CA THR A 323 29.52 7.78 -13.53
C THR A 323 27.98 7.57 -13.55
N VAL A 324 27.46 6.81 -12.58
CA VAL A 324 26.02 6.64 -12.40
C VAL A 324 25.51 7.80 -11.54
N PRO A 325 24.34 8.40 -11.85
CA PRO A 325 23.72 9.38 -10.98
C PRO A 325 23.61 8.84 -9.55
N ARG A 326 23.89 9.67 -8.56
CA ARG A 326 23.94 9.28 -7.13
C ARG A 326 22.66 8.56 -6.72
N HIS A 327 22.77 7.37 -6.14
CA HIS A 327 21.65 6.60 -5.60
C HIS A 327 20.96 7.28 -4.39
N GLY A 328 21.53 8.36 -3.84
CA GLY A 328 20.91 9.12 -2.75
C GLY A 328 19.50 9.63 -3.05
N VAL A 329 19.20 9.92 -4.32
CA VAL A 329 17.83 10.27 -4.77
C VAL A 329 16.91 9.04 -4.71
N LEU A 330 17.42 7.85 -5.06
CA LEU A 330 16.62 6.63 -5.11
C LEU A 330 16.25 6.15 -3.70
N ILE A 331 17.20 6.15 -2.74
CA ILE A 331 16.86 5.75 -1.36
C ILE A 331 15.86 6.71 -0.73
N GLY A 332 15.92 8.01 -1.06
CA GLY A 332 14.91 8.99 -0.66
C GLY A 332 13.53 8.64 -1.18
N ALA A 333 13.41 8.35 -2.48
CA ALA A 333 12.16 7.96 -3.11
C ALA A 333 11.61 6.63 -2.56
N LEU A 334 12.46 5.63 -2.28
CA LEU A 334 12.05 4.36 -1.69
C LEU A 334 11.66 4.50 -0.21
N PHE A 335 12.31 5.39 0.54
CA PHE A 335 11.92 5.71 1.91
C PHE A 335 10.55 6.40 1.93
N GLU A 336 10.32 7.39 1.07
CA GLU A 336 9.01 8.01 0.89
C GLU A 336 7.94 6.98 0.50
N SER A 337 8.28 6.00 -0.35
CA SER A 337 7.37 4.90 -0.69
C SER A 337 7.04 4.03 0.52
N LEU A 338 8.01 3.73 1.40
CA LEU A 338 7.80 3.02 2.65
C LEU A 338 6.92 3.83 3.62
N VAL A 339 7.19 5.13 3.76
CA VAL A 339 6.35 6.07 4.53
C VAL A 339 4.92 6.05 3.99
N THR A 340 4.75 6.15 2.66
CA THR A 340 3.44 6.13 2.00
C THR A 340 2.68 4.84 2.30
N LEU A 341 3.33 3.68 2.23
CA LEU A 341 2.72 2.39 2.60
C LEU A 341 2.22 2.40 4.04
N CYS A 342 3.07 2.79 4.99
CA CYS A 342 2.71 2.83 6.41
C CYS A 342 1.56 3.81 6.69
N VAL A 343 1.67 5.04 6.16
CA VAL A 343 0.65 6.08 6.35
C VAL A 343 -0.70 5.68 5.75
N ARG A 344 -0.72 5.00 4.60
CA ARG A 344 -1.98 4.50 4.01
C ARG A 344 -2.69 3.50 4.89
N VAL A 345 -1.96 2.58 5.52
CA VAL A 345 -2.56 1.59 6.43
C VAL A 345 -3.07 2.27 7.69
N TYR A 346 -2.29 3.18 8.29
CA TYR A 346 -2.70 3.88 9.50
C TYR A 346 -3.83 4.88 9.27
N ALA A 347 -3.82 5.58 8.12
CA ALA A 347 -4.88 6.49 7.74
C ALA A 347 -6.22 5.77 7.50
N GLN A 348 -6.19 4.59 6.83
CA GLN A 348 -7.37 3.76 6.61
C GLN A 348 -8.03 3.39 7.95
N ALA A 349 -7.26 2.95 8.94
CA ALA A 349 -7.77 2.64 10.28
C ALA A 349 -8.38 3.84 11.02
N SER A 350 -8.15 5.07 10.52
CA SER A 350 -8.67 6.33 11.08
C SER A 350 -9.57 7.07 10.10
N GLU A 351 -10.16 6.37 9.12
CA GLU A 351 -11.03 6.92 8.05
C GLU A 351 -10.38 8.05 7.23
N GLY A 352 -9.04 8.14 7.23
CA GLY A 352 -8.28 9.15 6.49
C GLY A 352 -7.99 8.73 5.05
N THR A 353 -8.04 9.67 4.12
CA THR A 353 -7.64 9.49 2.72
C THR A 353 -6.26 10.07 2.48
N VAL A 354 -5.34 9.28 1.93
CA VAL A 354 -3.98 9.71 1.64
C VAL A 354 -3.88 10.28 0.24
N LEU A 355 -3.41 11.51 0.16
CA LEU A 355 -3.25 12.33 -1.04
C LEU A 355 -1.85 12.95 -1.04
N HIS A 356 -1.46 13.65 -2.11
CA HIS A 356 -0.24 14.48 -2.15
C HIS A 356 -0.56 15.88 -2.65
N MET A 357 0.29 16.84 -2.33
CA MET A 357 0.12 18.20 -2.83
C MET A 357 1.32 18.59 -3.69
N ARG A 358 1.05 19.12 -4.90
CA ARG A 358 2.03 19.80 -5.72
C ARG A 358 1.35 20.94 -6.49
N THR A 359 1.82 22.17 -6.29
CA THR A 359 1.34 23.32 -7.04
C THR A 359 2.13 23.46 -8.35
N ARG A 360 1.56 24.16 -9.31
CA ARG A 360 2.22 24.48 -10.59
C ARG A 360 2.55 25.96 -10.64
N GLY A 361 3.61 26.36 -11.30
CA GLY A 361 3.96 27.74 -11.54
C GLY A 361 5.39 28.10 -11.10
N PRO A 362 5.77 29.38 -11.16
CA PRO A 362 7.13 29.80 -10.86
C PRO A 362 7.54 29.59 -9.39
N ASN A 363 6.57 29.53 -8.49
CA ASN A 363 6.77 29.18 -7.08
C ASN A 363 6.09 27.84 -6.81
N GLU A 364 6.76 26.75 -7.18
CA GLU A 364 6.25 25.40 -6.95
C GLU A 364 6.38 25.03 -5.48
N HIS A 365 5.28 24.52 -4.91
CA HIS A 365 5.25 23.98 -3.56
C HIS A 365 4.82 22.53 -3.63
N GLU A 366 5.48 21.68 -2.88
CA GLU A 366 5.17 20.25 -2.77
C GLU A 366 5.08 19.86 -1.30
N VAL A 367 4.10 19.01 -0.97
CA VAL A 367 4.01 18.28 0.30
C VAL A 367 3.80 16.81 -0.04
N ASP A 368 4.65 15.96 0.48
CA ASP A 368 4.74 14.55 0.09
C ASP A 368 3.42 13.82 0.32
N LEU A 369 2.81 13.98 1.49
CA LEU A 369 1.55 13.35 1.83
C LEU A 369 0.61 14.34 2.53
N ILE A 370 -0.65 14.27 2.15
CA ILE A 370 -1.78 14.93 2.80
C ILE A 370 -2.74 13.84 3.25
N VAL A 371 -3.04 13.76 4.53
CA VAL A 371 -4.08 12.86 5.04
C VAL A 371 -5.33 13.67 5.31
N GLU A 372 -6.34 13.50 4.44
CA GLU A 372 -7.62 14.21 4.51
C GLU A 372 -8.63 13.39 5.31
N ARG A 373 -9.24 14.02 6.31
CA ARG A 373 -10.33 13.46 7.11
C ARG A 373 -11.67 13.58 6.37
N PRO A 374 -12.72 12.81 6.80
CA PRO A 374 -14.07 12.93 6.24
C PRO A 374 -14.66 14.37 6.34
N ASP A 375 -14.24 15.18 7.33
CA ASP A 375 -14.66 16.57 7.48
C ASP A 375 -13.88 17.56 6.59
N GLY A 376 -12.94 17.07 5.75
CA GLY A 376 -12.13 17.85 4.82
C GLY A 376 -10.93 18.56 5.45
N ARG A 377 -10.71 18.42 6.76
CA ARG A 377 -9.48 18.90 7.41
C ARG A 377 -8.33 17.94 7.12
N VAL A 378 -7.09 18.46 7.14
CA VAL A 378 -5.94 17.71 6.68
C VAL A 378 -4.78 17.70 7.68
N LEU A 379 -4.07 16.60 7.73
CA LEU A 379 -2.73 16.45 8.29
C LEU A 379 -1.72 16.50 7.13
N ALA A 380 -0.69 17.34 7.21
CA ALA A 380 0.36 17.45 6.20
C ALA A 380 1.64 16.77 6.68
N MET A 381 2.25 15.96 5.80
CA MET A 381 3.43 15.16 6.14
C MET A 381 4.52 15.28 5.06
N GLU A 382 5.76 15.40 5.50
CA GLU A 382 6.96 15.34 4.65
C GLU A 382 7.84 14.18 5.09
N SER A 383 8.53 13.54 4.17
CA SER A 383 9.51 12.48 4.43
C SER A 383 10.94 13.00 4.23
N LYS A 384 11.83 12.75 5.17
CA LYS A 384 13.23 13.20 5.11
C LYS A 384 14.19 12.10 5.57
N LEU A 385 15.21 11.83 4.77
CA LEU A 385 16.33 10.95 5.15
C LEU A 385 17.32 11.65 6.10
N ALA A 386 16.83 12.51 6.98
CA ALA A 386 17.66 13.29 7.88
C ALA A 386 17.59 12.76 9.31
N ARG A 387 18.71 12.80 10.03
CA ARG A 387 18.73 12.51 11.47
C ARG A 387 18.23 13.68 12.30
N THR A 388 18.37 14.89 11.78
CA THR A 388 17.95 16.16 12.41
C THR A 388 17.18 16.98 11.39
N VAL A 389 16.15 17.69 11.85
CA VAL A 389 15.27 18.49 11.02
C VAL A 389 15.58 19.97 11.21
N GLY A 390 15.99 20.64 10.14
CA GLY A 390 16.26 22.08 10.08
C GLY A 390 15.03 22.92 9.68
N ASP A 391 15.23 24.23 9.57
CA ASP A 391 14.15 25.16 9.20
C ASP A 391 13.77 25.03 7.72
N ASP A 392 14.71 24.67 6.86
CA ASP A 392 14.44 24.44 5.44
C ASP A 392 13.54 23.22 5.20
N ASP A 393 13.65 22.19 6.04
CA ASP A 393 12.87 20.97 5.92
C ASP A 393 11.37 21.17 6.19
N VAL A 394 11.04 22.15 7.02
CA VAL A 394 9.64 22.45 7.44
C VAL A 394 8.99 23.55 6.60
N ARG A 395 9.72 24.21 5.72
CA ARG A 395 9.28 25.38 4.97
C ARG A 395 7.98 25.15 4.20
N GLN A 396 7.82 24.00 3.55
CA GLN A 396 6.63 23.70 2.78
C GLN A 396 5.40 23.48 3.67
N LEU A 397 5.58 22.82 4.82
CA LEU A 397 4.51 22.63 5.80
C LEU A 397 4.05 23.95 6.40
N LEU A 398 4.99 24.85 6.74
CA LEU A 398 4.68 26.18 7.27
C LEU A 398 3.99 27.04 6.22
N TRP A 399 4.44 27.01 4.96
CA TRP A 399 3.76 27.67 3.84
C TRP A 399 2.32 27.17 3.69
N LEU A 400 2.10 25.85 3.76
CA LEU A 400 0.75 25.28 3.66
C LEU A 400 -0.13 25.73 4.82
N ARG A 401 0.41 25.74 6.06
CA ARG A 401 -0.29 26.24 7.26
C ARG A 401 -0.81 27.66 7.04
N ASP A 402 0.05 28.55 6.55
CA ASP A 402 -0.30 29.95 6.35
C ASP A 402 -1.33 30.12 5.21
N ARG A 403 -1.41 29.15 4.30
CA ARG A 403 -2.34 29.14 3.16
C ARG A 403 -3.73 28.64 3.51
N ILE A 404 -3.86 27.61 4.34
CA ILE A 404 -5.14 26.94 4.62
C ILE A 404 -5.64 27.12 6.07
N GLY A 405 -4.81 27.68 6.95
CA GLY A 405 -5.20 28.04 8.31
C GLY A 405 -5.79 26.87 9.11
N ALA A 406 -6.99 27.04 9.64
CA ALA A 406 -7.66 26.07 10.50
C ALA A 406 -8.03 24.72 9.81
N ALA A 407 -7.96 24.67 8.49
CA ALA A 407 -8.13 23.40 7.76
C ALA A 407 -6.93 22.45 7.96
N LEU A 408 -5.75 22.97 8.35
CA LEU A 408 -4.59 22.16 8.70
C LEU A 408 -4.66 21.77 10.19
N ILE A 409 -4.78 20.47 10.44
CA ILE A 409 -4.91 19.91 11.80
C ILE A 409 -3.54 19.87 12.48
N ASP A 410 -2.56 19.28 11.80
CA ASP A 410 -1.20 19.16 12.30
C ASP A 410 -0.19 19.03 11.14
N MET A 411 1.09 19.10 11.45
CA MET A 411 2.23 19.02 10.52
C MET A 411 3.26 18.04 11.05
N VAL A 412 3.73 17.14 10.19
CA VAL A 412 4.66 16.07 10.57
C VAL A 412 5.81 15.96 9.58
N ILE A 413 7.04 15.93 10.08
CA ILE A 413 8.20 15.42 9.34
C ILE A 413 8.42 13.98 9.78
N VAL A 414 8.32 13.03 8.83
CA VAL A 414 8.71 11.64 9.04
C VAL A 414 10.19 11.49 8.68
N THR A 415 10.98 10.96 9.62
CA THR A 415 12.45 10.97 9.51
C THR A 415 13.08 9.61 9.80
N THR A 416 14.35 9.46 9.49
CA THR A 416 15.22 8.36 9.91
C THR A 416 16.02 8.68 11.17
N GLY A 417 15.75 9.81 11.83
CA GLY A 417 16.38 10.21 13.08
C GLY A 417 15.96 9.34 14.26
N PRO A 418 16.64 9.45 15.41
CA PRO A 418 16.40 8.58 16.55
C PRO A 418 15.29 9.06 17.51
N THR A 419 14.83 10.31 17.41
CA THR A 419 14.00 10.91 18.47
C THR A 419 12.73 11.54 17.90
N ALA A 420 11.60 11.25 18.54
CA ALA A 420 10.34 11.91 18.29
C ALA A 420 10.20 13.15 19.20
N TYR A 421 9.84 14.29 18.63
CA TYR A 421 9.67 15.54 19.37
C TYR A 421 8.81 16.53 18.59
N ARG A 422 8.30 17.55 19.29
CA ARG A 422 7.62 18.69 18.63
C ARG A 422 8.52 19.92 18.65
N ARG A 423 8.71 20.52 17.48
CA ARG A 423 9.48 21.76 17.29
C ARG A 423 8.72 22.97 17.84
N LYS A 424 9.44 24.09 18.07
CA LYS A 424 8.85 25.36 18.56
C LYS A 424 7.83 25.98 17.57
N ASP A 425 7.99 25.71 16.27
CA ASP A 425 7.06 26.14 15.21
C ASP A 425 5.80 25.27 15.12
N GLY A 426 5.70 24.23 15.96
CA GLY A 426 4.57 23.33 16.07
C GLY A 426 4.65 22.09 15.18
N VAL A 427 5.69 21.93 14.36
CA VAL A 427 5.88 20.74 13.53
C VAL A 427 6.32 19.56 14.39
N ALA A 428 5.64 18.42 14.26
CA ALA A 428 6.06 17.17 14.85
C ALA A 428 7.19 16.52 14.02
N VAL A 429 8.24 16.04 14.65
CA VAL A 429 9.29 15.25 14.04
C VAL A 429 9.18 13.84 14.58
N VAL A 430 8.95 12.87 13.69
CA VAL A 430 8.63 11.50 14.09
C VAL A 430 9.48 10.51 13.28
N PRO A 431 10.34 9.72 13.90
CA PRO A 431 10.96 8.57 13.25
C PRO A 431 9.88 7.63 12.71
N LEU A 432 10.04 7.15 11.46
CA LEU A 432 9.02 6.26 10.87
C LEU A 432 8.78 5.00 11.72
N ALA A 433 9.81 4.48 12.40
CA ALA A 433 9.68 3.31 13.26
C ALA A 433 8.79 3.57 14.49
N LEU A 434 8.66 4.82 14.94
CA LEU A 434 7.84 5.22 16.08
C LEU A 434 6.41 5.62 15.67
N LEU A 435 6.09 5.65 14.37
CA LEU A 435 4.75 5.97 13.85
C LEU A 435 3.90 4.70 13.75
N GLY A 436 2.67 4.75 14.27
CA GLY A 436 1.66 3.68 14.22
C GLY A 436 0.27 4.19 13.84
N ALA A 437 -0.71 3.29 13.88
CA ALA A 437 -2.12 3.58 13.66
C ALA A 437 -2.73 4.44 14.76
#